data_d72811d582e3f6ac1f34c4b088f5ec75
#
_entry.id   d72811d582e3f6ac1f34c4b088f5ec75
#
_cell.length_a   1.000
_cell.length_b   1.000
_cell.length_c   1.000
_cell.angle_alpha   90.00
_cell.angle_beta   90.00
_cell.angle_gamma   90.00
#
_symmetry.space_group_name_H-M   'P 1'
#
loop_
_entity.id
_entity.type
_entity.pdbx_description
1 polymer ?
#
loop_
_entity_poly.entity_id
_entity_poly.type
_entity_poly.pdbx_seq_one_letter_code
_entity_poly.pdbx_strand_id
1 'polypeptide(L)'
;VWWMREKVLSLDLETWFHPTVDIQRSGQSDLYGFDGKPKFDTIMPGDLVHCDFGITYLTLNTDCQELAYVLKPNEIEAPQFLKDALTEGNLVQDFLTDNFRKGRNGNETLKTAIKESKKVGLRPQIYTHPLGLYGHSAGTTFGMWDSQDGVNGSGDHPLYENTVYAIELNAK
;
A
#
# COMPACT_ATOMS: atom_id res chain seq x y z
N VAL A 1 -3.52 17.10 -3.22
CA VAL A 1 -2.21 16.96 -2.58
C VAL A 1 -1.96 18.11 -1.62
N TRP A 2 -1.84 19.36 -2.09
CA TRP A 2 -1.57 20.52 -1.23
C TRP A 2 -2.60 20.72 -0.13
N TRP A 3 -3.89 20.55 -0.42
CA TRP A 3 -4.96 20.62 0.57
C TRP A 3 -4.75 19.60 1.72
N MET A 4 -4.31 18.38 1.43
CA MET A 4 -4.04 17.36 2.45
C MET A 4 -2.91 17.83 3.38
N ARG A 5 -1.83 18.31 2.80
CA ARG A 5 -0.70 18.86 3.57
C ARG A 5 -1.10 20.03 4.45
N GLU A 6 -1.82 21.01 3.88
CA GLU A 6 -2.35 22.15 4.63
C GLU A 6 -3.29 21.71 5.76
N LYS A 7 -4.10 20.66 5.51
CA LYS A 7 -4.99 20.11 6.54
C LYS A 7 -4.19 19.51 7.70
N VAL A 8 -3.12 18.76 7.41
CA VAL A 8 -2.23 18.19 8.43
C VAL A 8 -1.57 19.30 9.24
N LEU A 9 -1.00 20.31 8.58
CA LEU A 9 -0.39 21.46 9.23
C LEU A 9 -1.38 22.24 10.10
N SER A 10 -2.64 22.37 9.68
CA SER A 10 -3.69 23.06 10.46
C SER A 10 -4.06 22.32 11.76
N LEU A 11 -3.61 21.08 11.94
CA LEU A 11 -3.77 20.25 13.14
C LEU A 11 -2.49 20.22 14.00
N ASP A 12 -1.52 21.09 13.73
CA ASP A 12 -0.19 21.11 14.35
C ASP A 12 0.56 19.77 14.20
N LEU A 13 0.34 19.09 13.05
CA LEU A 13 1.00 17.85 12.69
C LEU A 13 1.92 18.06 11.47
N GLU A 14 2.82 17.12 11.26
CA GLU A 14 3.75 17.11 10.13
C GLU A 14 3.53 15.87 9.25
N THR A 15 3.78 15.99 7.95
CA THR A 15 3.92 14.86 7.03
C THR A 15 5.40 14.51 6.93
N TRP A 16 5.74 13.22 6.98
CA TRP A 16 7.13 12.78 6.80
C TRP A 16 7.51 12.57 5.33
N PHE A 17 6.51 12.53 4.44
CA PHE A 17 6.67 12.63 2.99
C PHE A 17 5.55 13.50 2.39
N HIS A 18 5.74 13.92 1.15
CA HIS A 18 4.72 14.69 0.46
C HIS A 18 3.59 13.77 0.00
N PRO A 19 2.33 14.00 0.40
CA PRO A 19 1.22 13.16 -0.01
C PRO A 19 1.14 12.99 -1.51
N THR A 20 0.80 11.80 -1.99
CA THR A 20 0.53 11.55 -3.40
C THR A 20 -0.94 11.25 -3.66
N VAL A 21 -1.40 11.58 -4.84
CA VAL A 21 -2.73 11.24 -5.33
C VAL A 21 -2.59 10.80 -6.78
N ASP A 22 -2.90 9.55 -7.05
CA ASP A 22 -2.84 8.95 -8.36
C ASP A 22 -4.23 8.62 -8.88
N ILE A 23 -4.44 8.73 -10.18
CA ILE A 23 -5.73 8.50 -10.81
C ILE A 23 -5.61 7.35 -11.81
N GLN A 24 -6.40 6.31 -11.61
CA GLN A 24 -6.61 5.25 -12.58
C GLN A 24 -7.93 5.49 -13.31
N ARG A 25 -7.87 5.57 -14.64
CA ARG A 25 -9.03 5.82 -15.50
C ARG A 25 -9.26 4.63 -16.42
N SER A 26 -10.52 4.18 -16.50
CA SER A 26 -10.91 3.06 -17.36
C SER A 26 -10.46 3.28 -18.80
N GLY A 27 -9.88 2.23 -19.41
CA GLY A 27 -9.33 2.27 -20.77
C GLY A 27 -7.95 2.91 -20.91
N GLN A 28 -7.32 3.27 -19.79
CA GLN A 28 -5.97 3.84 -19.76
C GLN A 28 -5.08 2.97 -18.89
N SER A 29 -3.96 2.49 -19.43
CA SER A 29 -3.04 1.58 -18.70
C SER A 29 -1.91 2.30 -17.98
N ASP A 30 -1.58 3.53 -18.39
CA ASP A 30 -0.42 4.23 -17.89
C ASP A 30 -0.83 5.28 -16.85
N LEU A 31 -0.32 5.16 -15.65
CA LEU A 31 -0.56 6.11 -14.55
C LEU A 31 0.30 7.37 -14.69
N TYR A 32 1.48 7.23 -15.30
CA TYR A 32 2.45 8.31 -15.44
C TYR A 32 2.73 8.63 -16.89
N GLY A 33 2.96 9.90 -17.20
CA GLY A 33 3.50 10.33 -18.47
C GLY A 33 4.97 9.95 -18.62
N PHE A 34 5.51 10.13 -19.81
CA PHE A 34 6.92 9.84 -20.13
C PHE A 34 7.91 10.67 -19.27
N ASP A 35 7.48 11.81 -18.77
CA ASP A 35 8.24 12.71 -17.89
C ASP A 35 8.13 12.36 -16.39
N GLY A 36 7.52 11.23 -16.04
CA GLY A 36 7.32 10.78 -14.67
C GLY A 36 6.26 11.55 -13.90
N LYS A 37 5.51 12.43 -14.56
CA LYS A 37 4.40 13.15 -13.92
C LYS A 37 3.09 12.36 -14.02
N PRO A 38 2.16 12.54 -13.06
CA PRO A 38 0.83 11.96 -13.17
C PRO A 38 0.18 12.33 -14.50
N LYS A 39 -0.38 11.34 -15.18
CA LYS A 39 -1.01 11.53 -16.50
C LYS A 39 -2.30 12.35 -16.44
N PHE A 40 -2.97 12.30 -15.29
CA PHE A 40 -4.21 13.03 -15.05
C PHE A 40 -4.04 13.98 -13.86
N ASP A 41 -4.49 15.20 -14.04
CA ASP A 41 -4.46 16.28 -13.03
C ASP A 41 -5.85 16.61 -12.50
N THR A 42 -6.89 16.06 -13.10
CA THR A 42 -8.30 16.34 -12.77
C THR A 42 -9.05 15.03 -12.55
N ILE A 43 -9.65 14.88 -11.38
CA ILE A 43 -10.48 13.74 -11.01
C ILE A 43 -11.83 13.85 -11.72
N MET A 44 -12.26 12.77 -12.36
CA MET A 44 -13.50 12.68 -13.14
C MET A 44 -14.39 11.52 -12.66
N PRO A 45 -15.71 11.57 -12.90
CA PRO A 45 -16.57 10.42 -12.66
C PRO A 45 -16.09 9.16 -13.37
N GLY A 46 -15.98 8.05 -12.64
CA GLY A 46 -15.47 6.78 -13.12
C GLY A 46 -13.98 6.54 -12.85
N ASP A 47 -13.29 7.49 -12.26
CA ASP A 47 -11.90 7.31 -11.84
C ASP A 47 -11.81 6.52 -10.53
N LEU A 48 -10.78 5.69 -10.41
CA LEU A 48 -10.30 5.17 -9.15
C LEU A 48 -9.13 6.04 -8.70
N VAL A 49 -9.27 6.64 -7.54
CA VAL A 49 -8.27 7.52 -6.93
C VAL A 49 -7.52 6.75 -5.86
N HIS A 50 -6.21 6.73 -5.93
CA HIS A 50 -5.32 6.23 -4.90
C HIS A 50 -4.69 7.42 -4.19
N CYS A 51 -4.70 7.39 -2.87
CA CYS A 51 -4.09 8.40 -2.04
C CYS A 51 -3.10 7.74 -1.09
N ASP A 52 -1.91 8.30 -1.00
CA ASP A 52 -0.87 7.82 -0.10
C ASP A 52 -0.34 8.99 0.72
N PHE A 53 -0.41 8.86 2.05
CA PHE A 53 0.13 9.87 2.94
C PHE A 53 0.46 9.31 4.33
N GLY A 54 1.45 9.94 4.96
CA GLY A 54 1.83 9.64 6.33
C GLY A 54 2.05 10.89 7.15
N ILE A 55 1.71 10.80 8.42
CA ILE A 55 1.94 11.87 9.39
C ILE A 55 2.94 11.42 10.45
N THR A 56 3.59 12.38 11.07
CA THR A 56 4.35 12.16 12.30
C THR A 56 3.49 12.57 13.50
N TYR A 57 3.23 11.61 14.38
CA TYR A 57 2.47 11.84 15.62
C TYR A 57 3.21 11.27 16.82
N LEU A 58 3.49 12.10 17.82
CA LEU A 58 4.25 11.71 19.03
C LEU A 58 5.57 10.99 18.70
N THR A 59 6.29 11.50 17.71
CA THR A 59 7.56 10.93 17.20
C THR A 59 7.42 9.57 16.46
N LEU A 60 6.22 9.10 16.20
CA LEU A 60 5.97 7.93 15.37
C LEU A 60 5.39 8.33 14.02
N ASN A 61 5.84 7.69 12.97
CA ASN A 61 5.33 7.89 11.63
C ASN A 61 4.19 6.90 11.34
N THR A 62 3.18 7.38 10.62
CA THR A 62 2.16 6.54 10.00
C THR A 62 2.40 6.45 8.51
N ASP A 63 1.83 5.44 7.88
CA ASP A 63 1.82 5.26 6.45
C ASP A 63 0.49 4.62 6.05
N CYS A 64 -0.30 5.32 5.27
CA CYS A 64 -1.67 4.91 4.97
C CYS A 64 -1.98 5.15 3.50
N GLN A 65 -2.48 4.12 2.85
CA GLN A 65 -2.96 4.18 1.48
C GLN A 65 -4.46 3.92 1.44
N GLU A 66 -5.18 4.75 0.69
CA GLU A 66 -6.62 4.69 0.58
C GLU A 66 -7.06 4.76 -0.89
N LEU A 67 -8.11 4.02 -1.19
CA LEU A 67 -8.72 3.98 -2.51
C LEU A 67 -10.13 4.59 -2.46
N ALA A 68 -10.46 5.42 -3.45
CA ALA A 68 -11.78 5.97 -3.62
C ALA A 68 -12.22 5.88 -5.08
N TYR A 69 -13.41 5.36 -5.32
CA TYR A 69 -14.02 5.38 -6.65
C TYR A 69 -14.96 6.58 -6.78
N VAL A 70 -14.81 7.34 -7.83
CA VAL A 70 -15.68 8.49 -8.14
C VAL A 70 -16.89 8.02 -8.92
N LEU A 71 -18.06 8.00 -8.28
CA LEU A 71 -19.29 7.51 -8.89
C LEU A 71 -19.61 8.27 -10.18
N LYS A 72 -20.03 7.54 -11.23
CA LYS A 72 -20.59 8.14 -12.43
C LYS A 72 -22.02 8.64 -12.16
N PRO A 73 -22.56 9.55 -13.00
CA PRO A 73 -23.96 9.91 -12.93
C PRO A 73 -24.85 8.65 -12.93
N ASN A 74 -25.79 8.59 -11.99
CA ASN A 74 -26.72 7.46 -11.75
C ASN A 74 -26.13 6.20 -11.11
N GLU A 75 -24.86 6.14 -10.77
CA GLU A 75 -24.31 5.13 -9.88
C GLU A 75 -24.59 5.50 -8.42
N ILE A 76 -24.97 4.51 -7.61
CA ILE A 76 -25.22 4.67 -6.17
C ILE A 76 -24.12 4.03 -5.33
N GLU A 77 -23.31 3.19 -5.95
CA GLU A 77 -22.18 2.48 -5.32
C GLU A 77 -21.11 2.13 -6.35
N ALA A 78 -19.93 1.76 -5.87
CA ALA A 78 -18.83 1.33 -6.73
C ALA A 78 -19.21 0.04 -7.50
N PRO A 79 -18.73 -0.10 -8.76
CA PRO A 79 -18.93 -1.31 -9.54
C PRO A 79 -18.46 -2.58 -8.82
N GLN A 80 -19.17 -3.69 -9.03
CA GLN A 80 -18.89 -4.95 -8.33
C GLN A 80 -17.45 -5.43 -8.52
N PHE A 81 -16.88 -5.30 -9.72
CA PHE A 81 -15.50 -5.72 -9.97
C PHE A 81 -14.45 -4.99 -9.11
N LEU A 82 -14.70 -3.74 -8.70
CA LEU A 82 -13.81 -3.02 -7.78
C LEU A 82 -13.95 -3.54 -6.35
N LYS A 83 -15.16 -3.90 -5.94
CA LYS A 83 -15.41 -4.53 -4.64
C LYS A 83 -14.77 -5.91 -4.56
N ASP A 84 -14.85 -6.67 -5.66
CA ASP A 84 -14.22 -7.99 -5.77
C ASP A 84 -12.68 -7.85 -5.70
N ALA A 85 -12.12 -6.89 -6.42
CA ALA A 85 -10.68 -6.61 -6.38
C ALA A 85 -10.19 -6.20 -4.98
N LEU A 86 -10.98 -5.39 -4.25
CA LEU A 86 -10.69 -5.05 -2.86
C LEU A 86 -10.71 -6.29 -1.96
N THR A 87 -11.71 -7.17 -2.16
CA THR A 87 -11.80 -8.44 -1.42
C THR A 87 -10.60 -9.33 -1.67
N GLU A 88 -10.12 -9.42 -2.91
CA GLU A 88 -8.91 -10.17 -3.28
C GLU A 88 -7.66 -9.56 -2.64
N GLY A 89 -7.53 -8.23 -2.63
CA GLY A 89 -6.45 -7.52 -1.94
C GLY A 89 -6.44 -7.81 -0.43
N ASN A 90 -7.61 -7.74 0.21
CA ASN A 90 -7.75 -8.05 1.63
C ASN A 90 -7.37 -9.51 1.92
N LEU A 91 -7.72 -10.46 1.06
CA LEU A 91 -7.33 -11.87 1.24
C LEU A 91 -5.81 -12.06 1.17
N VAL A 92 -5.11 -11.33 0.28
CA VAL A 92 -3.64 -11.32 0.26
C VAL A 92 -3.07 -10.77 1.55
N GLN A 93 -3.66 -9.68 2.07
CA GLN A 93 -3.27 -9.09 3.35
C GLN A 93 -3.47 -10.08 4.51
N ASP A 94 -4.58 -10.80 4.55
CA ASP A 94 -4.85 -11.83 5.55
C ASP A 94 -3.79 -12.94 5.49
N PHE A 95 -3.48 -13.47 4.30
CA PHE A 95 -2.40 -14.45 4.14
C PHE A 95 -1.04 -13.94 4.62
N LEU A 96 -0.75 -12.67 4.43
CA LEU A 96 0.49 -12.07 4.93
C LEU A 96 0.48 -11.96 6.45
N THR A 97 -0.55 -11.36 7.03
CA THR A 97 -0.63 -11.08 8.46
C THR A 97 -0.78 -12.33 9.31
N ASP A 98 -1.49 -13.35 8.83
CA ASP A 98 -1.60 -14.66 9.47
C ASP A 98 -0.23 -15.36 9.60
N ASN A 99 0.72 -14.96 8.78
CA ASN A 99 2.09 -15.46 8.81
C ASN A 99 3.08 -14.61 9.61
N PHE A 100 2.63 -13.53 10.22
CA PHE A 100 3.45 -12.73 11.14
C PHE A 100 3.68 -13.51 12.44
N ARG A 101 4.90 -14.05 12.59
CA ARG A 101 5.28 -14.84 13.74
C ARG A 101 6.62 -14.37 14.28
N LYS A 102 6.69 -14.13 15.57
CA LYS A 102 7.96 -13.81 16.26
C LYS A 102 9.07 -14.78 15.85
N GLY A 103 10.21 -14.25 15.50
CA GLY A 103 11.40 -15.01 15.12
C GLY A 103 11.41 -15.55 13.70
N ARG A 104 10.28 -15.50 12.97
CA ARG A 104 10.23 -15.82 11.55
C ARG A 104 10.81 -14.64 10.76
N ASN A 105 11.61 -14.91 9.74
CA ASN A 105 12.16 -13.83 8.94
C ASN A 105 11.19 -13.34 7.85
N GLY A 106 11.48 -12.17 7.29
CA GLY A 106 10.63 -11.53 6.28
C GLY A 106 10.48 -12.36 5.01
N ASN A 107 11.58 -12.97 4.55
CA ASN A 107 11.60 -13.79 3.33
C ASN A 107 10.77 -15.08 3.47
N GLU A 108 10.79 -15.72 4.63
CA GLU A 108 9.94 -16.90 4.90
C GLU A 108 8.46 -16.52 4.94
N THR A 109 8.13 -15.39 5.55
CA THR A 109 6.78 -14.87 5.64
C THR A 109 6.24 -14.52 4.25
N LEU A 110 7.00 -13.74 3.46
CA LEU A 110 6.68 -13.40 2.07
C LEU A 110 6.42 -14.66 1.22
N LYS A 111 7.35 -15.60 1.24
CA LYS A 111 7.26 -16.85 0.47
C LYS A 111 5.99 -17.64 0.79
N THR A 112 5.60 -17.65 2.07
CA THR A 112 4.39 -18.36 2.49
C THR A 112 3.14 -17.62 2.03
N ALA A 113 3.05 -16.31 2.23
CA ALA A 113 1.92 -15.50 1.79
C ALA A 113 1.69 -15.60 0.28
N ILE A 114 2.76 -15.49 -0.52
CA ILE A 114 2.69 -15.66 -1.98
C ILE A 114 2.22 -17.07 -2.36
N LYS A 115 2.70 -18.09 -1.67
CA LYS A 115 2.28 -19.47 -1.93
C LYS A 115 0.79 -19.69 -1.62
N GLU A 116 0.30 -19.12 -0.54
CA GLU A 116 -1.11 -19.22 -0.13
C GLU A 116 -2.01 -18.47 -1.11
N SER A 117 -1.64 -17.28 -1.50
CA SER A 117 -2.35 -16.49 -2.52
C SER A 117 -2.43 -17.23 -3.87
N LYS A 118 -1.33 -17.82 -4.32
CA LYS A 118 -1.30 -18.58 -5.58
C LYS A 118 -2.21 -19.82 -5.58
N LYS A 119 -2.45 -20.44 -4.41
CA LYS A 119 -3.36 -21.60 -4.30
C LYS A 119 -4.83 -21.23 -4.61
N VAL A 120 -5.21 -20.00 -4.36
CA VAL A 120 -6.55 -19.46 -4.63
C VAL A 120 -6.61 -18.65 -5.95
N GLY A 121 -5.56 -18.73 -6.77
CA GLY A 121 -5.53 -18.11 -8.10
C GLY A 121 -5.05 -16.67 -8.15
N LEU A 122 -4.66 -16.09 -7.01
CA LEU A 122 -4.16 -14.72 -6.94
C LEU A 122 -2.67 -14.63 -7.28
N ARG A 123 -2.26 -13.49 -7.81
CA ARG A 123 -0.87 -13.17 -8.15
C ARG A 123 -0.43 -11.92 -7.39
N PRO A 124 -0.15 -12.05 -6.08
CA PRO A 124 0.18 -10.89 -5.26
C PRO A 124 1.53 -10.32 -5.63
N GLN A 125 1.64 -9.02 -5.42
CA GLN A 125 2.91 -8.32 -5.28
C GLN A 125 2.89 -7.64 -3.92
N ILE A 126 3.84 -7.99 -3.05
CA ILE A 126 3.84 -7.62 -1.63
C ILE A 126 5.10 -6.81 -1.35
N TYR A 127 4.90 -5.69 -0.72
CA TYR A 127 5.95 -4.88 -0.12
C TYR A 127 5.52 -4.48 1.29
N THR A 128 6.40 -4.57 2.24
CA THR A 128 6.19 -4.04 3.58
C THR A 128 7.48 -3.47 4.13
N HIS A 129 7.35 -2.48 4.95
CA HIS A 129 8.49 -1.97 5.70
C HIS A 129 8.11 -1.65 7.15
N PRO A 130 9.07 -1.70 8.08
CA PRO A 130 8.83 -1.28 9.46
C PRO A 130 8.54 0.21 9.52
N LEU A 131 7.61 0.59 10.39
CA LEU A 131 7.32 1.97 10.78
C LEU A 131 7.80 2.24 12.20
N GLY A 132 8.15 3.48 12.49
CA GLY A 132 8.57 3.90 13.80
C GLY A 132 8.96 5.36 13.83
N LEU A 133 10.11 5.64 14.43
CA LEU A 133 10.69 6.98 14.47
C LEU A 133 11.03 7.51 13.05
N TYR A 134 11.27 6.62 12.12
CA TYR A 134 11.41 6.90 10.69
C TYR A 134 10.30 6.17 9.92
N GLY A 135 9.88 6.73 8.77
CA GLY A 135 8.87 6.11 7.91
C GLY A 135 9.33 4.76 7.32
N HIS A 136 10.64 4.64 7.00
CA HIS A 136 11.31 3.36 6.75
C HIS A 136 12.24 3.08 7.92
N SER A 137 11.71 2.40 8.93
CA SER A 137 12.38 2.15 10.19
C SER A 137 13.22 0.86 10.16
N ALA A 138 13.96 0.59 11.25
CA ALA A 138 14.72 -0.63 11.38
C ALA A 138 13.81 -1.85 11.63
N GLY A 139 14.10 -2.96 10.96
CA GLY A 139 13.35 -4.21 11.08
C GLY A 139 13.43 -5.05 9.81
N THR A 140 12.71 -6.16 9.79
CA THR A 140 12.66 -7.02 8.60
C THR A 140 11.75 -6.41 7.51
N THR A 141 12.05 -6.75 6.25
CA THR A 141 11.23 -6.36 5.08
C THR A 141 10.56 -7.60 4.50
N PHE A 142 9.31 -7.49 4.08
CA PHE A 142 8.57 -8.58 3.41
C PHE A 142 8.38 -8.20 1.93
N GLY A 143 9.35 -8.58 1.09
CA GLY A 143 9.36 -8.21 -0.33
C GLY A 143 9.74 -6.77 -0.61
N MET A 144 9.92 -6.49 -1.87
CA MET A 144 9.96 -5.16 -2.49
C MET A 144 9.27 -5.27 -3.85
N TRP A 145 8.85 -4.16 -4.44
CA TRP A 145 8.10 -4.16 -5.70
C TRP A 145 8.79 -4.95 -6.83
N ASP A 146 10.12 -4.97 -6.84
CA ASP A 146 10.97 -5.67 -7.80
C ASP A 146 11.59 -6.98 -7.26
N SER A 147 11.35 -7.34 -5.98
CA SER A 147 12.02 -8.45 -5.31
C SER A 147 11.02 -9.32 -4.54
N GLN A 148 10.21 -10.08 -5.32
CA GLN A 148 9.16 -10.94 -4.78
C GLN A 148 9.63 -12.35 -4.39
N ASP A 149 10.87 -12.71 -4.70
CA ASP A 149 11.50 -13.98 -4.30
C ASP A 149 12.26 -13.86 -2.96
N GLY A 150 12.35 -12.66 -2.42
CA GLY A 150 13.03 -12.34 -1.18
C GLY A 150 13.94 -11.12 -1.30
N VAL A 151 14.28 -10.53 -0.17
CA VAL A 151 15.15 -9.36 -0.06
C VAL A 151 16.36 -9.74 0.77
N ASN A 152 17.53 -9.80 0.14
CA ASN A 152 18.77 -10.13 0.83
C ASN A 152 19.10 -9.08 1.90
N GLY A 153 19.54 -9.55 3.05
CA GLY A 153 19.86 -8.70 4.20
C GLY A 153 18.61 -8.26 4.96
N SER A 154 17.87 -7.27 4.50
CA SER A 154 16.71 -6.76 5.25
C SER A 154 15.58 -7.77 5.42
N GLY A 155 15.36 -8.67 4.47
CA GLY A 155 14.37 -9.75 4.58
C GLY A 155 14.81 -10.94 5.43
N ASP A 156 16.10 -11.04 5.77
CA ASP A 156 16.67 -12.14 6.55
C ASP A 156 16.58 -11.93 8.06
N HIS A 157 16.24 -10.70 8.49
CA HIS A 157 16.06 -10.40 9.90
C HIS A 157 14.77 -11.02 10.45
N PRO A 158 14.77 -11.46 11.72
CA PRO A 158 13.56 -11.98 12.34
C PRO A 158 12.55 -10.87 12.64
N LEU A 159 11.29 -11.25 12.62
CA LEU A 159 10.19 -10.40 13.09
C LEU A 159 10.19 -10.36 14.61
N TYR A 160 10.15 -9.17 15.18
CA TYR A 160 10.09 -8.92 16.61
C TYR A 160 8.69 -8.52 17.06
N GLU A 161 8.39 -8.78 18.32
CA GLU A 161 7.16 -8.29 18.97
C GLU A 161 7.17 -6.75 19.05
N ASN A 162 5.96 -6.16 19.05
CA ASN A 162 5.76 -4.72 19.16
C ASN A 162 6.38 -3.90 18.01
N THR A 163 6.49 -4.49 16.83
CA THR A 163 6.90 -3.81 15.60
C THR A 163 5.67 -3.46 14.78
N VAL A 164 5.62 -2.24 14.26
CA VAL A 164 4.58 -1.76 13.36
C VAL A 164 5.10 -1.78 11.92
N TYR A 165 4.24 -2.12 10.99
CA TYR A 165 4.56 -2.23 9.57
C TYR A 165 3.55 -1.46 8.71
N ALA A 166 4.04 -0.77 7.68
CA ALA A 166 3.24 -0.47 6.50
C ALA A 166 3.11 -1.74 5.67
N ILE A 167 1.90 -2.05 5.22
CA ILE A 167 1.61 -3.17 4.34
C ILE A 167 1.13 -2.61 3.01
N GLU A 168 1.97 -2.74 2.01
CA GLU A 168 1.71 -2.29 0.65
C GLU A 168 1.62 -3.52 -0.25
N LEU A 169 0.50 -3.70 -0.91
CA LEU A 169 0.31 -4.86 -1.77
C LEU A 169 -0.70 -4.62 -2.88
N ASN A 170 -0.62 -5.45 -3.88
CA ASN A 170 -1.68 -5.62 -4.86
C ASN A 170 -1.97 -7.11 -5.08
N ALA A 171 -3.19 -7.40 -5.52
CA ALA A 171 -3.62 -8.69 -6.03
C ALA A 171 -3.87 -8.57 -7.54
N LYS A 172 -3.38 -9.52 -8.34
CA LYS A 172 -3.59 -9.58 -9.80
C LYS A 172 -4.17 -10.94 -10.19
#